data_a5ff905a7d4129d6173a509fe8a0ea2f
#
_entry.id   a5ff905a7d4129d6173a509fe8a0ea2f
#
_cell.length_a   1.000
_cell.length_b   1.000
_cell.length_c   1.000
_cell.angle_alpha   90.00
_cell.angle_beta   90.00
_cell.angle_gamma   90.00
#
_symmetry.space_group_name_H-M   'P 1'
#
loop_
_entity.id
_entity.type
_entity.pdbx_description
1 polymer ?
#
loop_
_entity_poly.entity_id
_entity_poly.type
_entity_poly.pdbx_seq_one_letter_code
_entity_poly.pdbx_strand_id
1 'polypeptide(L)'
;MPGLTISILQQPLVWMDGPANLRHFDRQLEDITGRDVIVLPEMFTTGFAMEAAKQSMPQEEVVAWMHAKAQQTNALIAGSAALQTERGPVNRFLLVEPEGKVHFYDKRHLFRMADEHHHYEAGNERVVFEWRGWRILPLVCYDQI
;
A
#
# COMPACT_ATOMS: atom_id res chain seq x y z
N MET A 1 0.59 25.58 -10.98
CA MET A 1 0.99 24.37 -10.25
C MET A 1 1.27 23.26 -11.24
N PRO A 2 2.44 22.59 -11.17
CA PRO A 2 2.72 21.48 -12.08
C PRO A 2 1.74 20.35 -11.83
N GLY A 3 1.51 19.54 -12.85
CA GLY A 3 0.65 18.36 -12.73
C GLY A 3 1.31 17.27 -11.88
N LEU A 4 0.50 16.36 -11.38
CA LEU A 4 0.94 15.17 -10.64
C LEU A 4 0.86 13.97 -11.58
N THR A 5 2.01 13.33 -11.83
CA THR A 5 2.07 12.17 -12.72
C THR A 5 2.01 10.89 -11.88
N ILE A 6 0.98 10.10 -12.10
CA ILE A 6 0.71 8.89 -11.32
C ILE A 6 0.73 7.67 -12.23
N SER A 7 1.46 6.63 -11.84
CA SER A 7 1.36 5.30 -12.44
C SER A 7 0.58 4.39 -11.52
N ILE A 8 -0.36 3.65 -12.07
CA ILE A 8 -1.13 2.65 -11.34
C ILE A 8 -0.75 1.27 -11.88
N LEU A 9 -0.24 0.41 -11.01
CA LEU A 9 0.15 -0.95 -11.38
C LEU A 9 -1.01 -1.89 -11.04
N GLN A 10 -1.92 -2.08 -11.99
CA GLN A 10 -3.04 -3.00 -11.83
C GLN A 10 -2.63 -4.37 -12.37
N GLN A 11 -2.12 -5.20 -11.49
CA GLN A 11 -1.53 -6.49 -11.84
C GLN A 11 -2.16 -7.62 -11.03
N PRO A 12 -2.25 -8.83 -11.60
CA PRO A 12 -2.65 -9.99 -10.80
C PRO A 12 -1.61 -10.26 -9.72
N LEU A 13 -2.08 -10.70 -8.56
CA LEU A 13 -1.23 -10.98 -7.41
C LEU A 13 -1.12 -12.49 -7.21
N VAL A 14 0.06 -12.93 -6.77
CA VAL A 14 0.25 -14.32 -6.34
C VAL A 14 -0.39 -14.47 -4.96
N TRP A 15 -1.31 -15.41 -4.84
CA TRP A 15 -2.11 -15.57 -3.62
C TRP A 15 -1.23 -15.97 -2.44
N MET A 16 -1.26 -15.16 -1.38
CA MET A 16 -0.58 -15.41 -0.11
C MET A 16 0.94 -15.60 -0.19
N ASP A 17 1.58 -15.07 -1.25
CA ASP A 17 3.03 -15.20 -1.45
C ASP A 17 3.68 -13.83 -1.59
N GLY A 18 4.04 -13.24 -0.43
CA GLY A 18 4.66 -11.91 -0.38
C GLY A 18 5.94 -11.81 -1.21
N PRO A 19 6.93 -12.68 -1.01
CA PRO A 19 8.17 -12.61 -1.80
C PRO A 19 7.94 -12.69 -3.30
N ALA A 20 7.02 -13.55 -3.77
CA ALA A 20 6.72 -13.66 -5.20
C ALA A 20 6.11 -12.36 -5.74
N ASN A 21 5.20 -11.75 -4.97
CA ASN A 21 4.60 -10.48 -5.35
C ASN A 21 5.64 -9.36 -5.43
N LEU A 22 6.53 -9.28 -4.45
CA LEU A 22 7.59 -8.26 -4.47
C LEU A 22 8.52 -8.44 -5.67
N ARG A 23 8.89 -9.68 -6.01
CA ARG A 23 9.71 -9.94 -7.20
C ARG A 23 8.99 -9.53 -8.48
N HIS A 24 7.68 -9.75 -8.55
CA HIS A 24 6.88 -9.33 -9.71
C HIS A 24 6.92 -7.81 -9.85
N PHE A 25 6.71 -7.08 -8.77
CA PHE A 25 6.77 -5.61 -8.79
C PHE A 25 8.19 -5.09 -9.03
N ASP A 26 9.22 -5.80 -8.57
CA ASP A 26 10.60 -5.44 -8.91
C ASP A 26 10.76 -5.35 -10.43
N ARG A 27 10.27 -6.35 -11.16
CA ARG A 27 10.35 -6.36 -12.64
C ARG A 27 9.51 -5.24 -13.26
N GLN A 28 8.33 -5.00 -12.73
CA GLN A 28 7.44 -3.96 -13.24
C GLN A 28 8.02 -2.56 -13.07
N LEU A 29 8.82 -2.35 -12.05
CA LEU A 29 9.36 -1.03 -11.69
C LEU A 29 10.74 -0.74 -12.31
N GLU A 30 11.40 -1.71 -12.93
CA GLU A 30 12.77 -1.57 -13.44
C GLU A 30 12.99 -0.35 -14.34
N ASP A 31 12.04 -0.06 -15.22
CA ASP A 31 12.19 0.98 -16.23
C ASP A 31 11.28 2.20 -15.98
N ILE A 32 10.66 2.28 -14.81
CA ILE A 32 9.75 3.40 -14.51
C ILE A 32 10.55 4.60 -14.01
N THR A 33 10.39 5.73 -14.71
CA THR A 33 10.98 7.02 -14.33
C THR A 33 9.96 8.13 -14.55
N GLY A 34 10.21 9.32 -13.98
CA GLY A 34 9.41 10.51 -14.25
C GLY A 34 8.02 10.48 -13.65
N ARG A 35 7.82 9.68 -12.60
CA ARG A 35 6.54 9.62 -11.89
C ARG A 35 6.63 10.34 -10.56
N ASP A 36 5.52 10.90 -10.12
CA ASP A 36 5.42 11.50 -8.78
C ASP A 36 4.91 10.49 -7.77
N VAL A 37 3.98 9.62 -8.20
CA VAL A 37 3.38 8.58 -7.35
C VAL A 37 3.25 7.29 -8.15
N ILE A 38 3.56 6.17 -7.52
CA ILE A 38 3.32 4.84 -8.08
C ILE A 38 2.41 4.10 -7.11
N VAL A 39 1.24 3.67 -7.61
CA VAL A 39 0.21 3.03 -6.79
C VAL A 39 0.17 1.55 -7.08
N LEU A 40 0.31 0.74 -6.03
CA LEU A 40 0.22 -0.71 -6.08
C LEU A 40 -1.19 -1.15 -5.68
N PRO A 41 -1.61 -2.37 -6.03
CA PRO A 41 -2.95 -2.85 -5.67
C PRO A 41 -3.18 -2.95 -4.17
N GLU A 42 -4.44 -2.95 -3.76
CA GLU A 42 -4.83 -3.26 -2.38
C GLU A 42 -4.29 -4.63 -1.98
N MET A 43 -3.70 -4.73 -0.78
CA MET A 43 -3.05 -5.95 -0.27
C MET A 43 -2.05 -6.53 -1.27
N PHE A 44 -1.15 -5.68 -1.74
CA PHE A 44 -0.22 -6.04 -2.84
C PHE A 44 0.75 -7.16 -2.47
N THR A 45 0.95 -7.46 -1.20
CA THR A 45 1.85 -8.54 -0.79
C THR A 45 1.18 -9.92 -0.78
N THR A 46 -0.15 -9.98 -0.61
CA THR A 46 -0.83 -11.26 -0.40
C THR A 46 -2.01 -11.51 -1.34
N GLY A 47 -2.55 -10.47 -1.95
CA GLY A 47 -3.89 -10.53 -2.53
C GLY A 47 -4.93 -10.24 -1.45
N PHE A 48 -6.17 -10.00 -1.87
CA PHE A 48 -7.26 -9.61 -0.96
C PHE A 48 -7.80 -10.84 -0.22
N ALA A 49 -7.00 -11.35 0.72
CA ALA A 49 -7.32 -12.56 1.48
C ALA A 49 -7.73 -12.20 2.90
N MET A 50 -8.79 -12.80 3.39
CA MET A 50 -9.32 -12.48 4.73
C MET A 50 -8.39 -12.97 5.84
N GLU A 51 -7.58 -13.98 5.59
CA GLU A 51 -6.62 -14.49 6.57
C GLU A 51 -5.17 -14.07 6.28
N ALA A 52 -5.00 -13.09 5.39
CA ALA A 52 -3.66 -12.69 4.93
C ALA A 52 -2.74 -12.24 6.07
N ALA A 53 -3.28 -11.61 7.10
CA ALA A 53 -2.47 -11.12 8.22
C ALA A 53 -1.75 -12.24 8.97
N LYS A 54 -2.25 -13.46 8.93
CA LYS A 54 -1.61 -14.62 9.58
C LYS A 54 -0.30 -15.03 8.92
N GLN A 55 -0.13 -14.67 7.64
CA GLN A 55 1.05 -14.98 6.84
C GLN A 55 1.66 -13.74 6.22
N SER A 56 1.35 -12.58 6.78
CA SER A 56 1.86 -11.32 6.26
C SER A 56 3.35 -11.16 6.57
N MET A 57 4.02 -10.47 5.66
CA MET A 57 5.39 -10.02 5.90
C MET A 57 5.37 -8.98 7.02
N PRO A 58 6.43 -8.93 7.86
CA PRO A 58 6.55 -7.84 8.85
C PRO A 58 6.53 -6.46 8.17
N GLN A 59 5.95 -5.47 8.85
CA GLN A 59 5.88 -4.12 8.30
C GLN A 59 7.26 -3.57 7.93
N GLU A 60 8.28 -3.84 8.74
CA GLU A 60 9.63 -3.36 8.49
C GLU A 60 10.16 -3.84 7.14
N GLU A 61 9.88 -5.08 6.78
CA GLU A 61 10.32 -5.65 5.50
C GLU A 61 9.56 -5.03 4.33
N VAL A 62 8.25 -4.84 4.49
CA VAL A 62 7.42 -4.21 3.46
C VAL A 62 7.86 -2.77 3.22
N VAL A 63 8.04 -2.02 4.30
CA VAL A 63 8.49 -0.62 4.23
C VAL A 63 9.89 -0.52 3.64
N ALA A 64 10.82 -1.42 4.02
CA ALA A 64 12.16 -1.42 3.46
C ALA A 64 12.14 -1.63 1.95
N TRP A 65 11.32 -2.55 1.46
CA TRP A 65 11.16 -2.77 0.03
C TRP A 65 10.57 -1.54 -0.66
N MET A 66 9.51 -0.97 -0.09
CA MET A 66 8.87 0.23 -0.65
C MET A 66 9.85 1.40 -0.70
N HIS A 67 10.65 1.58 0.35
CA HIS A 67 11.65 2.64 0.40
C HIS A 67 12.71 2.46 -0.70
N ALA A 68 13.20 1.23 -0.88
CA ALA A 68 14.16 0.95 -1.94
C ALA A 68 13.57 1.29 -3.32
N LYS A 69 12.30 0.95 -3.55
CA LYS A 69 11.63 1.27 -4.80
C LYS A 69 11.36 2.77 -4.96
N ALA A 70 11.03 3.46 -3.88
CA ALA A 70 10.86 4.91 -3.90
C ALA A 70 12.17 5.61 -4.28
N GLN A 71 13.30 5.16 -3.74
CA GLN A 71 14.60 5.69 -4.12
C GLN A 71 14.94 5.39 -5.58
N GLN A 72 14.71 4.15 -6.01
CA GLN A 72 15.00 3.72 -7.38
C GLN A 72 14.20 4.52 -8.41
N THR A 73 12.94 4.79 -8.14
CA THR A 73 12.04 5.46 -9.08
C THR A 73 11.92 6.96 -8.85
N ASN A 74 12.45 7.46 -7.74
CA ASN A 74 12.29 8.85 -7.28
C ASN A 74 10.79 9.24 -7.23
N ALA A 75 9.97 8.36 -6.68
CA ALA A 75 8.52 8.57 -6.58
C ALA A 75 8.02 8.10 -5.21
N LEU A 76 6.84 8.61 -4.83
CA LEU A 76 6.11 8.10 -3.67
C LEU A 76 5.55 6.72 -4.04
N ILE A 77 5.88 5.69 -3.27
CA ILE A 77 5.33 4.35 -3.48
C ILE A 77 4.16 4.16 -2.53
N ALA A 78 3.00 3.81 -3.06
CA ALA A 78 1.75 3.70 -2.31
C ALA A 78 1.09 2.34 -2.54
N GLY A 79 0.73 1.66 -1.47
CA GLY A 79 0.03 0.38 -1.56
C GLY A 79 -0.39 -0.10 -0.17
N SER A 80 -1.46 -0.89 -0.09
CA SER A 80 -1.87 -1.44 1.20
C SER A 80 -1.37 -2.85 1.39
N ALA A 81 -1.16 -3.22 2.65
CA ALA A 81 -0.75 -4.56 3.04
C ALA A 81 -1.54 -5.01 4.28
N ALA A 82 -1.79 -6.32 4.35
CA ALA A 82 -2.35 -6.93 5.55
C ALA A 82 -1.22 -7.05 6.57
N LEU A 83 -1.41 -6.45 7.74
CA LEU A 83 -0.37 -6.40 8.77
C LEU A 83 -0.96 -6.74 10.14
N GLN A 84 -0.15 -7.38 10.99
CA GLN A 84 -0.49 -7.57 12.39
C GLN A 84 -0.07 -6.34 13.20
N THR A 85 -0.95 -5.87 14.06
CA THR A 85 -0.67 -4.80 15.01
C THR A 85 -1.09 -5.23 16.41
N GLU A 86 -0.78 -4.38 17.41
CA GLU A 86 -1.20 -4.63 18.79
C GLU A 86 -2.72 -4.69 18.93
N ARG A 87 -3.44 -3.97 18.07
CA ARG A 87 -4.92 -3.98 18.05
C ARG A 87 -5.50 -5.15 17.26
N GLY A 88 -4.66 -5.92 16.56
CA GLY A 88 -5.06 -7.00 15.68
C GLY A 88 -4.69 -6.75 14.24
N PRO A 89 -5.20 -7.58 13.30
CA PRO A 89 -4.88 -7.40 11.88
C PRO A 89 -5.53 -6.15 11.31
N VAL A 90 -4.79 -5.43 10.46
CA VAL A 90 -5.29 -4.24 9.75
C VAL A 90 -4.96 -4.33 8.27
N ASN A 91 -5.76 -3.64 7.46
CA ASN A 91 -5.43 -3.36 6.07
C ASN A 91 -4.84 -1.96 6.05
N ARG A 92 -3.50 -1.88 6.05
CA ARG A 92 -2.77 -0.62 6.20
C ARG A 92 -2.25 -0.12 4.87
N PHE A 93 -2.69 1.07 4.47
CA PHE A 93 -2.17 1.76 3.31
C PHE A 93 -0.86 2.43 3.71
N LEU A 94 0.22 2.03 3.05
CA LEU A 94 1.56 2.57 3.28
C LEU A 94 1.94 3.45 2.11
N LEU A 95 2.50 4.63 2.41
CA LEU A 95 2.97 5.59 1.41
C LEU A 95 4.38 6.01 1.83
N VAL A 96 5.37 5.63 1.03
CA VAL A 96 6.78 5.78 1.39
C VAL A 96 7.47 6.72 0.43
N GLU A 97 8.06 7.78 0.98
CA GLU A 97 8.81 8.80 0.22
C GLU A 97 10.23 8.32 -0.06
N PRO A 98 10.87 8.81 -1.14
CA PRO A 98 12.27 8.47 -1.43
C PRO A 98 13.23 8.76 -0.28
N GLU A 99 12.96 9.80 0.53
CA GLU A 99 13.78 10.14 1.69
C GLU A 99 13.59 9.20 2.88
N GLY A 100 12.60 8.30 2.80
CA GLY A 100 12.32 7.31 3.84
C GLY A 100 11.17 7.66 4.76
N LYS A 101 10.54 8.82 4.61
CA LYS A 101 9.37 9.17 5.41
C LYS A 101 8.20 8.27 5.04
N VAL A 102 7.53 7.72 6.06
CA VAL A 102 6.41 6.80 5.89
C VAL A 102 5.14 7.46 6.39
N HIS A 103 4.13 7.49 5.53
CA HIS A 103 2.77 7.83 5.92
C HIS A 103 1.94 6.54 5.91
N PHE A 104 0.99 6.42 6.82
CA PHE A 104 0.11 5.26 6.78
C PHE A 104 -1.31 5.62 7.19
N TYR A 105 -2.23 4.82 6.68
CA TYR A 105 -3.66 4.95 6.92
C TYR A 105 -4.27 3.55 7.02
N ASP A 106 -4.95 3.27 8.13
CA ASP A 106 -5.65 2.00 8.29
C ASP A 106 -7.07 2.12 7.74
N LYS A 107 -7.43 1.21 6.84
CA LYS A 107 -8.75 1.22 6.17
C LYS A 107 -9.86 1.31 7.20
N ARG A 108 -10.72 2.31 7.04
CA ARG A 108 -11.79 2.61 8.00
C ARG A 108 -13.08 1.88 7.69
N HIS A 109 -13.39 1.71 6.39
CA HIS A 109 -14.64 1.11 5.93
C HIS A 109 -14.34 -0.25 5.30
N LEU A 110 -14.39 -1.30 6.12
CA LEU A 110 -14.07 -2.66 5.70
C LEU A 110 -15.17 -3.21 4.80
N PHE A 111 -14.76 -4.01 3.81
CA PHE A 111 -15.67 -4.55 2.81
C PHE A 111 -16.49 -5.72 3.40
N ARG A 112 -17.68 -5.41 3.91
CA ARG A 112 -18.54 -6.39 4.59
C ARG A 112 -18.99 -7.53 3.68
N MET A 113 -19.18 -7.28 2.41
CA MET A 113 -19.61 -8.32 1.47
C MET A 113 -18.58 -9.42 1.28
N ALA A 114 -17.29 -9.11 1.52
CA ALA A 114 -16.21 -10.10 1.51
C ALA A 114 -15.82 -10.54 2.93
N ASP A 115 -16.60 -10.16 3.94
CA ASP A 115 -16.37 -10.51 5.33
C ASP A 115 -15.11 -9.91 5.97
N GLU A 116 -14.58 -8.84 5.35
CA GLU A 116 -13.35 -8.19 5.82
C GLU A 116 -13.48 -7.73 7.28
N HIS A 117 -14.65 -7.24 7.67
CA HIS A 117 -14.89 -6.72 9.02
C HIS A 117 -14.81 -7.79 10.13
N HIS A 118 -14.82 -9.08 9.79
CA HIS A 118 -14.64 -10.16 10.77
C HIS A 118 -13.18 -10.61 10.88
N HIS A 119 -12.31 -10.15 9.98
CA HIS A 119 -10.91 -10.56 9.92
C HIS A 119 -9.92 -9.44 10.20
N TYR A 120 -10.34 -8.18 10.02
CA TYR A 120 -9.47 -7.01 10.17
C TYR A 120 -10.09 -5.98 11.09
N GLU A 121 -9.24 -5.23 11.77
CA GLU A 121 -9.65 -4.09 12.58
C GLU A 121 -9.78 -2.86 11.70
N ALA A 122 -10.87 -2.11 11.85
CA ALA A 122 -11.07 -0.85 11.15
C ALA A 122 -10.21 0.24 11.78
N GLY A 123 -9.65 1.11 10.94
CA GLY A 123 -9.00 2.33 11.40
C GLY A 123 -10.03 3.35 11.87
N ASN A 124 -9.55 4.43 12.48
CA ASN A 124 -10.43 5.46 13.04
C ASN A 124 -9.99 6.89 12.69
N GLU A 125 -8.95 7.05 11.89
CA GLU A 125 -8.40 8.36 11.55
C GLU A 125 -8.29 8.56 10.06
N ARG A 126 -8.59 9.78 9.60
CA ARG A 126 -8.22 10.23 8.26
C ARG A 126 -6.82 10.81 8.34
N VAL A 127 -6.06 10.62 7.26
CA VAL A 127 -4.69 11.12 7.15
C VAL A 127 -4.61 12.02 5.92
N VAL A 128 -4.03 13.20 6.07
CA VAL A 128 -3.74 14.09 4.94
C VAL A 128 -2.29 14.52 5.07
N PHE A 129 -1.54 14.45 3.96
CA PHE A 129 -0.16 14.92 3.96
C PHE A 129 0.15 15.60 2.62
N GLU A 130 1.26 16.35 2.59
CA GLU A 130 1.68 17.03 1.38
C GLU A 130 2.78 16.24 0.67
N TRP A 131 2.65 16.15 -0.66
CA TRP A 131 3.65 15.55 -1.51
C TRP A 131 3.79 16.38 -2.78
N ARG A 132 4.96 16.93 -3.00
CA ARG A 132 5.30 17.74 -4.19
C ARG A 132 4.26 18.82 -4.49
N GLY A 133 3.80 19.52 -3.45
CA GLY A 133 2.83 20.61 -3.58
C GLY A 133 1.38 20.15 -3.63
N TRP A 134 1.10 18.87 -3.54
CA TRP A 134 -0.25 18.32 -3.53
C TRP A 134 -0.63 17.80 -2.15
N ARG A 135 -1.89 17.94 -1.81
CA ARG A 135 -2.43 17.35 -0.59
C ARG A 135 -3.01 15.99 -0.93
N ILE A 136 -2.52 14.96 -0.24
CA ILE A 136 -2.89 13.56 -0.49
C ILE A 136 -3.77 13.08 0.66
N LEU A 137 -4.94 12.52 0.32
CA LEU A 137 -5.84 11.84 1.24
C LEU A 137 -5.89 10.36 0.83
N PRO A 138 -5.20 9.45 1.53
CA PRO A 138 -5.26 8.04 1.18
C PRO A 138 -6.60 7.40 1.58
N LEU A 139 -7.17 6.67 0.66
CA LEU A 139 -8.38 5.88 0.84
C LEU A 139 -8.16 4.50 0.22
N VAL A 140 -8.85 3.49 0.71
CA VAL A 140 -8.73 2.13 0.20
C VAL A 140 -10.10 1.63 -0.23
N CYS A 141 -10.27 1.41 -1.53
CA CYS A 141 -11.43 0.76 -2.17
C CYS A 141 -12.79 1.18 -1.59
N TYR A 142 -13.35 0.40 -0.67
CA TYR A 142 -14.68 0.60 -0.08
C TYR A 142 -14.82 1.91 0.72
N ASP A 143 -13.70 2.50 1.14
CA ASP A 143 -13.70 3.81 1.81
C ASP A 143 -14.31 4.92 0.95
N GLN A 144 -14.39 4.71 -0.37
CA GLN A 144 -14.86 5.73 -1.31
C GLN A 144 -16.38 5.71 -1.49
N ILE A 145 -17.08 4.82 -0.84
CA ILE A 145 -18.52 4.68 -0.97
C ILE A 145 -19.28 5.44 0.11
#